data_a2cdb5d529e6066fa7ada7ab8ae89c91
#
_entry.id   a2cdb5d529e6066fa7ada7ab8ae89c91
#
_cell.length_a   1.000
_cell.length_b   1.000
_cell.length_c   1.000
_cell.angle_alpha   90.00
_cell.angle_beta   90.00
_cell.angle_gamma   90.00
#
_symmetry.space_group_name_H-M   'P 1'
#
loop_
_entity.id
_entity.type
_entity.pdbx_description
1 polymer ?
#
loop_
_entity_poly.entity_id
_entity_poly.type
_entity_poly.pdbx_seq_one_letter_code
_entity_poly.pdbx_strand_id
1 'polypeptide(L)'
;VELRPYQVEAKQAILSEWSEGRRKTLLVLPTGCHAQGEKVLLADGRSKKVEDVQVGDQLLGADGKTRNVLLLHRGESEMYRIVPIKGEPFTVTKDHTLTLIRTRECRNPQHPSQRHAGELVDVTVAEWLRWSESKKHLHKLIRSEAIQSFPAHRNARMEIDPYFLGVILGDGCIVHGVSVTTPDKEIRHVIERQADVWNLRLRTEPAGKATTYFLVSDRGRRSNRLIKALRRLRLYGGRAGDKFVPDAYKYTDLANRLEILAGLLDTDGYCTYKGYDYISKSRRLADDVAFLCRSAGLRASVKPCIKGYRDVKGVYYRISISGDCSIIPCRVKRKIADKRQQKKSVLRTGFHAEPAGCGEYYGFTVDGDNRYLLSDFTITHNCGKTIVFSALTQEQVKKDHRVLIMAHRGELLSQAADKLKMLTGLDAAFEQGENRSLG
;
A
#
# COMPACT_ATOMS: atom_id res chain seq x y z
N VAL A 1 -14.06 -24.48 6.11
CA VAL A 1 -12.85 -23.65 6.11
C VAL A 1 -11.91 -24.19 5.05
N GLU A 2 -11.54 -23.37 4.07
CA GLU A 2 -10.56 -23.75 3.06
C GLU A 2 -9.16 -23.60 3.66
N LEU A 3 -8.45 -24.72 3.79
CA LEU A 3 -7.10 -24.79 4.32
C LEU A 3 -6.08 -24.60 3.20
N ARG A 4 -4.98 -23.91 3.49
CA ARG A 4 -3.86 -23.77 2.56
C ARG A 4 -3.04 -25.05 2.46
N PRO A 5 -2.24 -25.23 1.40
CA PRO A 5 -1.42 -26.44 1.24
C PRO A 5 -0.60 -26.81 2.48
N TYR A 6 0.16 -25.87 3.06
CA TYR A 6 0.95 -26.13 4.26
C TYR A 6 0.10 -26.40 5.53
N GLN A 7 -1.13 -25.84 5.60
CA GLN A 7 -2.06 -26.11 6.70
C GLN A 7 -2.71 -27.49 6.55
N VAL A 8 -3.00 -27.90 5.31
CA VAL A 8 -3.46 -29.24 5.00
C VAL A 8 -2.37 -30.24 5.36
N GLU A 9 -1.13 -30.00 4.93
CA GLU A 9 0.03 -30.83 5.23
C GLU A 9 0.27 -30.94 6.75
N ALA A 10 0.27 -29.81 7.47
CA ALA A 10 0.40 -29.79 8.93
C ALA A 10 -0.73 -30.57 9.63
N LYS A 11 -1.96 -30.40 9.17
CA LYS A 11 -3.12 -31.16 9.69
C LYS A 11 -2.97 -32.66 9.42
N GLN A 12 -2.60 -33.06 8.20
CA GLN A 12 -2.41 -34.45 7.82
C GLN A 12 -1.28 -35.08 8.61
N ALA A 13 -0.16 -34.38 8.80
CA ALA A 13 0.95 -34.87 9.62
C ALA A 13 0.51 -35.16 11.06
N ILE A 14 -0.26 -34.28 11.70
CA ILE A 14 -0.80 -34.51 13.04
C ILE A 14 -1.71 -35.74 13.07
N LEU A 15 -2.61 -35.86 12.11
CA LEU A 15 -3.54 -37.01 12.04
C LEU A 15 -2.82 -38.32 11.81
N SER A 16 -1.76 -38.33 10.99
CA SER A 16 -0.89 -39.52 10.79
C SER A 16 -0.19 -39.92 12.08
N GLU A 17 0.42 -38.97 12.79
CA GLU A 17 1.06 -39.22 14.08
C GLU A 17 0.08 -39.82 15.10
N TRP A 18 -1.16 -39.32 15.14
CA TRP A 18 -2.20 -39.87 16.03
C TRP A 18 -2.67 -41.27 15.62
N SER A 19 -2.75 -41.54 14.31
CA SER A 19 -3.10 -42.90 13.82
C SER A 19 -2.02 -43.94 14.13
N GLU A 20 -0.76 -43.50 14.26
CA GLU A 20 0.37 -44.36 14.68
C GLU A 20 0.46 -44.51 16.21
N GLY A 21 -0.53 -44.01 16.95
CA GLY A 21 -0.63 -44.17 18.42
C GLY A 21 0.17 -43.13 19.22
N ARG A 22 0.77 -42.13 18.57
CA ARG A 22 1.46 -41.05 19.27
C ARG A 22 0.47 -40.11 19.94
N ARG A 23 0.54 -40.00 21.25
CA ARG A 23 -0.41 -39.19 22.05
C ARG A 23 0.02 -37.75 22.28
N LYS A 24 1.23 -37.37 21.88
CA LYS A 24 1.78 -36.02 22.06
C LYS A 24 2.38 -35.53 20.73
N THR A 25 1.80 -34.50 20.18
CA THR A 25 2.28 -33.91 18.93
C THR A 25 2.47 -32.39 19.14
N LEU A 26 3.63 -31.86 18.78
CA LEU A 26 3.93 -30.42 18.81
C LEU A 26 3.84 -29.88 17.40
N LEU A 27 2.89 -28.99 17.17
CA LEU A 27 2.81 -28.23 15.92
C LEU A 27 3.42 -26.84 16.11
N VAL A 28 4.52 -26.58 15.43
CA VAL A 28 5.15 -25.26 15.37
C VAL A 28 4.84 -24.63 14.00
N LEU A 29 3.98 -23.63 14.01
CA LEU A 29 3.69 -22.84 12.81
C LEU A 29 4.34 -21.45 12.93
N PRO A 30 4.92 -20.92 11.86
CA PRO A 30 5.59 -19.62 11.88
C PRO A 30 4.64 -18.47 12.25
N THR A 31 5.09 -17.55 13.12
CA THR A 31 4.41 -16.28 13.44
C THR A 31 5.06 -15.16 12.65
N GLY A 32 4.53 -14.85 11.47
CA GLY A 32 5.05 -13.76 10.68
C GLY A 32 4.45 -12.42 11.11
N CYS A 33 5.24 -11.56 11.71
CA CYS A 33 4.82 -10.24 12.21
C CYS A 33 5.79 -9.15 11.78
N HIS A 34 5.39 -7.90 11.92
CA HIS A 34 6.17 -6.72 11.58
C HIS A 34 6.81 -6.12 12.83
N ALA A 35 7.94 -5.43 12.68
CA ALA A 35 8.55 -4.63 13.73
C ALA A 35 7.73 -3.39 14.03
N GLN A 36 7.93 -2.81 15.20
CA GLN A 36 7.35 -1.52 15.58
C GLN A 36 7.69 -0.43 14.55
N GLY A 37 6.71 0.42 14.26
CA GLY A 37 6.86 1.54 13.32
C GLY A 37 6.58 1.20 11.86
N GLU A 38 6.52 -0.08 11.48
CA GLU A 38 6.12 -0.47 10.13
C GLU A 38 4.68 -0.06 9.84
N LYS A 39 4.37 0.23 8.56
CA LYS A 39 3.07 0.79 8.18
C LYS A 39 2.35 -0.08 7.17
N VAL A 40 1.07 -0.27 7.40
CA VAL A 40 0.15 -0.98 6.50
C VAL A 40 -0.88 -0.03 5.89
N LEU A 41 -1.41 -0.37 4.72
CA LEU A 41 -2.46 0.38 4.07
C LEU A 41 -3.84 -0.07 4.56
N LEU A 42 -4.66 0.89 4.94
CA LEU A 42 -6.07 0.69 5.23
C LEU A 42 -6.90 0.69 3.93
N ALA A 43 -8.09 0.13 3.99
CA ALA A 43 -9.04 0.10 2.86
C ALA A 43 -9.48 1.51 2.40
N ASP A 44 -9.34 2.52 3.26
CA ASP A 44 -9.57 3.92 2.93
C ASP A 44 -8.36 4.62 2.28
N GLY A 45 -7.25 3.91 2.08
CA GLY A 45 -6.01 4.41 1.47
C GLY A 45 -5.03 5.04 2.45
N ARG A 46 -5.41 5.32 3.69
CA ARG A 46 -4.50 5.84 4.70
C ARG A 46 -3.55 4.75 5.18
N SER A 47 -2.39 5.17 5.69
CA SER A 47 -1.44 4.27 6.33
C SER A 47 -1.62 4.31 7.84
N LYS A 48 -1.52 3.15 8.49
CA LYS A 48 -1.56 2.97 9.95
C LYS A 48 -0.32 2.21 10.39
N LYS A 49 0.28 2.58 11.52
CA LYS A 49 1.39 1.81 12.09
C LYS A 49 0.87 0.47 12.61
N VAL A 50 1.69 -0.57 12.52
CA VAL A 50 1.29 -1.93 12.91
C VAL A 50 0.96 -2.05 14.40
N GLU A 51 1.63 -1.26 15.27
CA GLU A 51 1.34 -1.19 16.70
C GLU A 51 -0.03 -0.56 17.01
N ASP A 52 -0.53 0.30 16.13
CA ASP A 52 -1.80 1.02 16.29
C ASP A 52 -2.99 0.26 15.69
N VAL A 53 -2.75 -0.84 14.95
CA VAL A 53 -3.81 -1.66 14.34
C VAL A 53 -4.66 -2.33 15.42
N GLN A 54 -5.98 -2.28 15.25
CA GLN A 54 -6.98 -2.83 16.16
C GLN A 54 -7.86 -3.87 15.45
N VAL A 55 -8.51 -4.73 16.24
CA VAL A 55 -9.54 -5.65 15.73
C VAL A 55 -10.69 -4.82 15.15
N GLY A 56 -11.16 -5.21 13.97
CA GLY A 56 -12.17 -4.47 13.22
C GLY A 56 -11.61 -3.42 12.24
N ASP A 57 -10.31 -3.09 12.30
CA ASP A 57 -9.68 -2.29 11.25
C ASP A 57 -9.78 -3.00 9.90
N GLN A 58 -9.89 -2.20 8.85
CA GLN A 58 -10.00 -2.68 7.49
C GLN A 58 -8.73 -2.37 6.71
N LEU A 59 -7.95 -3.40 6.39
CA LEU A 59 -6.74 -3.28 5.57
C LEU A 59 -7.06 -3.41 4.09
N LEU A 60 -6.18 -2.91 3.24
CA LEU A 60 -6.27 -3.06 1.79
C LEU A 60 -5.58 -4.36 1.35
N GLY A 61 -6.32 -5.25 0.71
CA GLY A 61 -5.80 -6.47 0.10
C GLY A 61 -5.08 -6.21 -1.22
N ALA A 62 -4.28 -7.20 -1.65
CA ALA A 62 -3.53 -7.13 -2.89
C ALA A 62 -4.44 -7.04 -4.14
N ASP A 63 -5.67 -7.52 -4.04
CA ASP A 63 -6.73 -7.47 -5.05
C ASP A 63 -7.58 -6.18 -4.99
N GLY A 64 -7.21 -5.22 -4.15
CA GLY A 64 -7.95 -3.98 -3.94
C GLY A 64 -9.22 -4.14 -3.08
N LYS A 65 -9.47 -5.32 -2.51
CA LYS A 65 -10.60 -5.56 -1.61
C LYS A 65 -10.21 -5.33 -0.16
N THR A 66 -11.22 -5.16 0.68
CA THR A 66 -11.05 -5.01 2.13
C THR A 66 -10.65 -6.33 2.78
N ARG A 67 -9.76 -6.24 3.76
CA ARG A 67 -9.38 -7.32 4.69
C ARG A 67 -9.66 -6.87 6.11
N ASN A 68 -10.59 -7.52 6.80
CA ASN A 68 -10.91 -7.20 8.18
C ASN A 68 -9.87 -7.81 9.11
N VAL A 69 -9.37 -7.02 10.06
CA VAL A 69 -8.49 -7.49 11.13
C VAL A 69 -9.33 -8.24 12.15
N LEU A 70 -9.04 -9.50 12.34
CA LEU A 70 -9.80 -10.42 13.19
C LEU A 70 -9.14 -10.62 14.54
N LEU A 71 -7.80 -10.68 14.60
CA LEU A 71 -7.00 -10.93 15.81
C LEU A 71 -5.70 -10.15 15.75
N LEU A 72 -5.16 -9.83 16.93
CA LEU A 72 -3.86 -9.18 17.10
C LEU A 72 -2.85 -10.16 17.70
N HIS A 73 -1.59 -10.03 17.29
CA HIS A 73 -0.47 -10.81 17.82
C HIS A 73 0.64 -9.84 18.25
N ARG A 74 1.15 -10.03 19.46
CA ARG A 74 2.21 -9.22 20.07
C ARG A 74 3.23 -10.13 20.73
N GLY A 75 4.48 -9.71 20.81
CA GLY A 75 5.55 -10.42 21.50
C GLY A 75 6.91 -9.92 21.06
N GLU A 76 7.97 -10.68 21.36
CA GLU A 76 9.34 -10.42 20.96
C GLU A 76 9.90 -11.57 20.13
N SER A 77 10.74 -11.27 19.15
CA SER A 77 11.37 -12.26 18.28
C SER A 77 12.62 -11.73 17.61
N GLU A 78 13.39 -12.64 17.02
CA GLU A 78 14.48 -12.30 16.10
C GLU A 78 13.92 -11.62 14.85
N MET A 79 14.48 -10.44 14.52
CA MET A 79 14.03 -9.59 13.44
C MET A 79 14.99 -9.61 12.26
N TYR A 80 14.44 -9.45 11.08
CA TYR A 80 15.17 -9.29 9.82
C TYR A 80 14.66 -8.07 9.05
N ARG A 81 15.61 -7.24 8.64
CA ARG A 81 15.32 -6.12 7.74
C ARG A 81 15.36 -6.60 6.30
N ILE A 82 14.25 -6.51 5.62
CA ILE A 82 14.11 -6.80 4.21
C ILE A 82 14.42 -5.53 3.44
N VAL A 83 15.48 -5.56 2.63
CA VAL A 83 15.98 -4.40 1.88
C VAL A 83 15.78 -4.64 0.39
N PRO A 84 14.73 -4.06 -0.22
CA PRO A 84 14.52 -4.14 -1.65
C PRO A 84 15.59 -3.35 -2.41
N ILE A 85 16.05 -3.87 -3.56
CA ILE A 85 16.95 -3.10 -4.47
C ILE A 85 16.27 -1.80 -4.89
N LYS A 86 14.94 -1.82 -5.03
CA LYS A 86 14.12 -0.66 -5.41
C LYS A 86 12.84 -0.67 -4.60
N GLY A 87 12.76 0.13 -3.56
CA GLY A 87 11.62 0.20 -2.65
C GLY A 87 12.02 0.71 -1.28
N GLU A 88 11.06 0.74 -0.39
CA GLU A 88 11.29 1.06 1.02
C GLU A 88 11.65 -0.23 1.76
N PRO A 89 12.67 -0.23 2.62
CA PRO A 89 12.96 -1.37 3.48
C PRO A 89 11.87 -1.52 4.54
N PHE A 90 11.64 -2.76 4.98
CA PHE A 90 10.72 -3.08 6.06
C PHE A 90 11.28 -4.20 6.93
N THR A 91 10.90 -4.24 8.20
CA THR A 91 11.44 -5.16 9.19
C THR A 91 10.37 -6.13 9.67
N VAL A 92 10.71 -7.40 9.69
CA VAL A 92 9.78 -8.50 10.04
C VAL A 92 10.48 -9.54 10.89
N THR A 93 9.68 -10.40 11.54
CA THR A 93 10.22 -11.55 12.26
C THR A 93 10.85 -12.57 11.31
N LYS A 94 11.76 -13.40 11.81
CA LYS A 94 12.38 -14.51 11.07
C LYS A 94 11.38 -15.48 10.44
N ASP A 95 10.26 -15.66 11.11
CA ASP A 95 9.20 -16.56 10.65
C ASP A 95 8.15 -15.87 9.77
N HIS A 96 8.36 -14.59 9.44
CA HIS A 96 7.42 -13.86 8.58
C HIS A 96 7.39 -14.47 7.17
N THR A 97 6.17 -14.64 6.66
CA THR A 97 5.94 -15.15 5.31
C THR A 97 6.02 -14.04 4.30
N LEU A 98 7.02 -14.10 3.43
CA LEU A 98 7.16 -13.22 2.28
C LEU A 98 6.36 -13.79 1.10
N THR A 99 5.53 -12.97 0.48
CA THR A 99 4.88 -13.28 -0.79
C THR A 99 5.81 -12.88 -1.93
N LEU A 100 6.36 -13.85 -2.62
CA LEU A 100 7.30 -13.68 -3.72
C LEU A 100 6.68 -14.10 -5.04
N ILE A 101 7.15 -13.50 -6.13
CA ILE A 101 6.77 -13.90 -7.49
C ILE A 101 7.95 -14.55 -8.19
N ARG A 102 7.71 -15.70 -8.82
CA ARG A 102 8.69 -16.36 -9.66
C ARG A 102 8.82 -15.64 -11.01
N THR A 103 10.06 -15.42 -11.46
CA THR A 103 10.32 -14.60 -12.66
C THR A 103 10.60 -15.38 -13.92
N ARG A 104 10.84 -16.68 -13.85
CA ARG A 104 11.16 -17.55 -15.00
C ARG A 104 10.47 -18.91 -14.89
N GLU A 105 10.14 -19.51 -16.03
CA GLU A 105 9.71 -20.89 -16.17
C GLU A 105 10.76 -21.88 -15.62
N CYS A 106 10.29 -23.04 -15.18
CA CYS A 106 11.16 -24.19 -14.92
C CYS A 106 11.67 -24.73 -16.27
N ARG A 107 12.98 -24.87 -16.43
CA ARG A 107 13.56 -25.38 -17.68
C ARG A 107 13.39 -26.90 -17.86
N ASN A 108 13.09 -27.62 -16.78
CA ASN A 108 12.88 -29.06 -16.84
C ASN A 108 11.40 -29.40 -16.69
N PRO A 109 10.69 -29.78 -17.77
CA PRO A 109 9.27 -30.13 -17.74
C PRO A 109 8.94 -31.34 -16.85
N GLN A 110 9.93 -32.21 -16.56
CA GLN A 110 9.77 -33.42 -15.75
C GLN A 110 10.05 -33.17 -14.25
N HIS A 111 10.41 -31.91 -13.85
CA HIS A 111 10.65 -31.62 -12.46
C HIS A 111 9.33 -31.64 -11.67
N PRO A 112 9.26 -32.36 -10.50
CA PRO A 112 8.02 -32.54 -9.74
C PRO A 112 7.34 -31.24 -9.30
N SER A 113 8.09 -30.14 -9.18
CA SER A 113 7.57 -28.79 -8.94
C SER A 113 7.53 -28.02 -10.27
N GLN A 114 6.56 -28.25 -11.13
CA GLN A 114 6.26 -27.43 -12.31
C GLN A 114 5.84 -26.02 -11.86
N ARG A 115 6.82 -25.16 -11.55
CA ARG A 115 6.57 -23.78 -11.16
C ARG A 115 6.70 -22.86 -12.35
N HIS A 116 5.63 -22.13 -12.63
CA HIS A 116 5.52 -21.23 -13.78
C HIS A 116 5.99 -19.80 -13.45
N ALA A 117 6.42 -19.08 -14.47
CA ALA A 117 6.66 -17.66 -14.35
C ALA A 117 5.35 -16.94 -14.00
N GLY A 118 5.40 -16.03 -13.03
CA GLY A 118 4.19 -15.34 -12.54
C GLY A 118 3.53 -16.02 -11.34
N GLU A 119 3.91 -17.24 -10.97
CA GLU A 119 3.41 -17.92 -9.78
C GLU A 119 3.84 -17.20 -8.50
N LEU A 120 2.89 -16.99 -7.58
CA LEU A 120 3.16 -16.48 -6.25
C LEU A 120 3.61 -17.62 -5.34
N VAL A 121 4.69 -17.39 -4.61
CA VAL A 121 5.30 -18.33 -3.69
C VAL A 121 5.37 -17.68 -2.33
N ASP A 122 4.69 -18.25 -1.35
CA ASP A 122 4.77 -17.83 0.03
C ASP A 122 5.89 -18.61 0.73
N VAL A 123 6.85 -17.92 1.34
CA VAL A 123 8.04 -18.50 1.96
C VAL A 123 8.42 -17.72 3.21
N THR A 124 8.83 -18.39 4.29
CA THR A 124 9.33 -17.69 5.47
C THR A 124 10.70 -17.08 5.22
N VAL A 125 11.04 -16.02 5.97
CA VAL A 125 12.39 -15.44 5.92
C VAL A 125 13.44 -16.51 6.26
N ALA A 126 13.16 -17.37 7.28
CA ALA A 126 14.05 -18.47 7.65
C ALA A 126 14.32 -19.46 6.51
N GLU A 127 13.29 -19.84 5.75
CA GLU A 127 13.43 -20.71 4.59
C GLU A 127 14.15 -20.00 3.44
N TRP A 128 13.82 -18.73 3.17
CA TRP A 128 14.47 -17.94 2.12
C TRP A 128 15.96 -17.79 2.36
N LEU A 129 16.39 -17.62 3.63
CA LEU A 129 17.82 -17.54 3.99
C LEU A 129 18.59 -18.81 3.59
N ARG A 130 17.95 -19.99 3.67
CA ARG A 130 18.55 -21.29 3.30
C ARG A 130 18.58 -21.54 1.79
N TRP A 131 17.89 -20.72 0.98
CA TRP A 131 17.86 -20.94 -0.46
C TRP A 131 19.21 -20.64 -1.11
N SER A 132 19.52 -21.37 -2.19
CA SER A 132 20.68 -21.06 -3.05
C SER A 132 20.50 -19.68 -3.69
N GLU A 133 21.60 -19.02 -4.02
CA GLU A 133 21.56 -17.70 -4.66
C GLU A 133 20.81 -17.71 -6.00
N SER A 134 20.90 -18.79 -6.78
CA SER A 134 20.13 -18.98 -8.00
C SER A 134 18.62 -19.00 -7.74
N LYS A 135 18.18 -19.69 -6.67
CA LYS A 135 16.76 -19.73 -6.27
C LYS A 135 16.29 -18.36 -5.78
N LYS A 136 17.08 -17.67 -4.95
CA LYS A 136 16.80 -16.29 -4.50
C LYS A 136 16.70 -15.33 -5.69
N HIS A 137 17.56 -15.47 -6.69
CA HIS A 137 17.53 -14.62 -7.88
C HIS A 137 16.25 -14.77 -8.68
N LEU A 138 15.64 -15.95 -8.72
CA LEU A 138 14.41 -16.21 -9.46
C LEU A 138 13.14 -15.69 -8.77
N HIS A 139 13.17 -15.39 -7.49
CA HIS A 139 12.02 -14.97 -6.69
C HIS A 139 12.18 -13.52 -6.24
N LYS A 140 11.16 -12.70 -6.47
CA LYS A 140 11.19 -11.26 -6.25
C LYS A 140 10.03 -10.84 -5.35
N LEU A 141 10.23 -9.81 -4.54
CA LEU A 141 9.11 -9.09 -3.93
C LEU A 141 8.21 -8.54 -5.03
N ILE A 142 6.93 -8.46 -4.73
CA ILE A 142 5.92 -7.93 -5.66
C ILE A 142 5.10 -6.84 -4.96
N ARG A 143 4.74 -5.81 -5.73
CA ARG A 143 3.76 -4.79 -5.36
C ARG A 143 2.44 -5.05 -6.04
N SER A 144 1.38 -4.49 -5.47
CA SER A 144 0.06 -4.56 -6.09
C SER A 144 0.06 -3.90 -7.48
N GLU A 145 -0.82 -4.37 -8.31
CA GLU A 145 -1.21 -3.68 -9.54
C GLU A 145 -1.97 -2.38 -9.21
N ALA A 146 -2.47 -1.70 -10.24
CA ALA A 146 -3.22 -0.46 -10.06
C ALA A 146 -4.49 -0.70 -9.23
N ILE A 147 -4.63 0.02 -8.13
CA ILE A 147 -5.84 0.02 -7.31
C ILE A 147 -6.91 0.84 -8.03
N GLN A 148 -8.02 0.23 -8.42
CA GLN A 148 -9.07 0.92 -9.17
C GLN A 148 -9.78 1.96 -8.32
N SER A 149 -10.14 1.62 -7.08
CA SER A 149 -10.74 2.53 -6.12
C SER A 149 -10.44 2.09 -4.70
N PHE A 150 -10.35 3.04 -3.78
CA PHE A 150 -10.31 2.73 -2.36
C PHE A 150 -11.75 2.56 -1.85
N PRO A 151 -12.10 1.44 -1.18
CA PRO A 151 -13.48 1.11 -0.84
C PRO A 151 -14.26 2.20 -0.09
N ALA A 152 -13.60 2.92 0.82
CA ALA A 152 -14.21 3.97 1.61
C ALA A 152 -14.47 5.29 0.84
N HIS A 153 -13.89 5.47 -0.34
CA HIS A 153 -13.97 6.71 -1.13
C HIS A 153 -14.62 6.53 -2.50
N ARG A 154 -15.33 5.43 -2.70
CA ARG A 154 -16.11 5.23 -3.93
C ARG A 154 -17.14 6.35 -4.06
N ASN A 155 -17.18 7.00 -5.23
CA ASN A 155 -18.12 8.08 -5.57
C ASN A 155 -17.91 9.40 -4.79
N ALA A 156 -16.73 9.67 -4.25
CA ALA A 156 -16.42 10.99 -3.68
C ALA A 156 -16.54 12.08 -4.75
N ARG A 157 -17.42 13.07 -4.52
CA ARG A 157 -17.59 14.18 -5.45
C ARG A 157 -16.40 15.13 -5.39
N MET A 158 -15.70 15.30 -6.52
CA MET A 158 -14.62 16.25 -6.64
C MET A 158 -15.17 17.65 -6.85
N GLU A 159 -14.86 18.59 -5.97
CA GLU A 159 -15.33 19.96 -6.06
C GLU A 159 -14.55 20.75 -7.12
N ILE A 160 -13.23 20.57 -7.18
CA ILE A 160 -12.32 21.13 -8.19
C ILE A 160 -11.99 20.03 -9.19
N ASP A 161 -11.97 20.35 -10.47
CA ASP A 161 -11.51 19.44 -11.52
C ASP A 161 -10.13 18.86 -11.13
N PRO A 162 -9.94 17.50 -11.11
CA PRO A 162 -8.73 16.87 -10.64
C PRO A 162 -7.47 17.32 -11.37
N TYR A 163 -7.50 17.43 -12.71
CA TYR A 163 -6.36 17.93 -13.48
C TYR A 163 -6.03 19.36 -13.10
N PHE A 164 -7.05 20.22 -13.01
CA PHE A 164 -6.85 21.62 -12.65
C PHE A 164 -6.31 21.79 -11.23
N LEU A 165 -6.74 20.96 -10.29
CA LEU A 165 -6.14 20.92 -8.96
C LEU A 165 -4.65 20.54 -9.04
N GLY A 166 -4.29 19.56 -9.86
CA GLY A 166 -2.90 19.21 -10.14
C GLY A 166 -2.09 20.40 -10.67
N VAL A 167 -2.64 21.17 -11.61
CA VAL A 167 -2.02 22.39 -12.15
C VAL A 167 -1.83 23.45 -11.04
N ILE A 168 -2.83 23.67 -10.19
CA ILE A 168 -2.73 24.59 -9.05
C ILE A 168 -1.65 24.14 -8.06
N LEU A 169 -1.55 22.84 -7.77
CA LEU A 169 -0.55 22.29 -6.87
C LEU A 169 0.88 22.39 -7.44
N GLY A 170 1.05 22.31 -8.75
CA GLY A 170 2.34 22.58 -9.40
C GLY A 170 2.62 24.09 -9.48
N ASP A 171 2.26 24.71 -10.57
CA ASP A 171 2.60 26.12 -10.89
C ASP A 171 1.65 27.16 -10.30
N GLY A 172 0.64 26.78 -9.51
CA GLY A 172 -0.31 27.71 -8.93
C GLY A 172 0.24 28.48 -7.73
N CYS A 173 -0.05 29.78 -7.66
CA CYS A 173 0.07 30.59 -6.45
C CYS A 173 -1.30 30.73 -5.78
N ILE A 174 -1.40 30.33 -4.52
CA ILE A 174 -2.65 30.28 -3.72
C ILE A 174 -2.54 31.05 -2.39
N VAL A 175 -1.53 31.91 -2.26
CA VAL A 175 -1.25 32.64 -1.01
C VAL A 175 -2.23 33.81 -0.82
N HIS A 176 -2.33 34.69 -1.80
CA HIS A 176 -3.15 35.92 -1.73
C HIS A 176 -4.28 35.95 -2.78
N GLY A 177 -4.42 34.94 -3.57
CA GLY A 177 -5.37 34.79 -4.66
C GLY A 177 -5.19 33.44 -5.30
N VAL A 178 -5.70 33.24 -6.51
CA VAL A 178 -5.41 32.08 -7.34
C VAL A 178 -4.86 32.54 -8.66
N SER A 179 -3.62 32.16 -8.94
CA SER A 179 -3.00 32.40 -10.24
C SER A 179 -2.15 31.22 -10.65
N VAL A 180 -1.96 31.05 -11.96
CA VAL A 180 -1.10 30.04 -12.56
C VAL A 180 -0.23 30.75 -13.59
N THR A 181 1.08 30.48 -13.57
CA THR A 181 2.02 30.99 -14.56
C THR A 181 2.45 29.88 -15.49
N THR A 182 2.17 30.00 -16.78
CA THR A 182 2.49 28.95 -17.74
C THR A 182 2.80 29.49 -19.13
N PRO A 183 3.75 28.90 -19.87
CA PRO A 183 3.95 29.15 -21.31
C PRO A 183 3.10 28.23 -22.18
N ASP A 184 2.50 27.18 -21.61
CA ASP A 184 1.87 26.06 -22.34
C ASP A 184 0.40 26.39 -22.66
N LYS A 185 0.07 26.37 -23.96
CA LYS A 185 -1.28 26.68 -24.44
C LYS A 185 -2.32 25.65 -23.96
N GLU A 186 -1.91 24.39 -23.77
CA GLU A 186 -2.79 23.34 -23.30
C GLU A 186 -3.25 23.62 -21.87
N ILE A 187 -2.36 24.08 -20.99
CA ILE A 187 -2.70 24.48 -19.61
C ILE A 187 -3.54 25.76 -19.63
N ARG A 188 -3.21 26.73 -20.50
CA ARG A 188 -4.00 27.96 -20.69
C ARG A 188 -5.45 27.65 -21.00
N HIS A 189 -5.74 26.75 -21.96
CA HIS A 189 -7.11 26.36 -22.32
C HIS A 189 -7.86 25.73 -21.13
N VAL A 190 -7.17 24.99 -20.26
CA VAL A 190 -7.79 24.46 -19.03
C VAL A 190 -8.13 25.60 -18.08
N ILE A 191 -7.22 26.55 -17.88
CA ILE A 191 -7.46 27.72 -17.01
C ILE A 191 -8.65 28.54 -17.51
N GLU A 192 -8.75 28.79 -18.82
CA GLU A 192 -9.86 29.52 -19.45
C GLU A 192 -11.19 28.81 -19.16
N ARG A 193 -11.27 27.50 -19.48
CA ARG A 193 -12.46 26.68 -19.19
C ARG A 193 -12.83 26.66 -17.72
N GLN A 194 -11.86 26.57 -16.82
CA GLN A 194 -12.11 26.57 -15.39
C GLN A 194 -12.54 27.95 -14.88
N ALA A 195 -12.08 29.03 -15.48
CA ALA A 195 -12.57 30.38 -15.16
C ALA A 195 -14.10 30.48 -15.44
N ASP A 196 -14.55 29.93 -16.58
CA ASP A 196 -15.97 29.91 -16.94
C ASP A 196 -16.79 29.02 -15.94
N VAL A 197 -16.32 27.81 -15.64
CA VAL A 197 -16.97 26.89 -14.68
C VAL A 197 -17.16 27.55 -13.30
N TRP A 198 -16.17 28.31 -12.85
CA TRP A 198 -16.20 28.98 -11.56
C TRP A 198 -16.84 30.36 -11.60
N ASN A 199 -17.23 30.85 -12.78
CA ASN A 199 -17.72 32.21 -13.04
C ASN A 199 -16.73 33.28 -12.52
N LEU A 200 -15.50 33.17 -13.00
CA LEU A 200 -14.38 34.05 -12.66
C LEU A 200 -13.85 34.72 -13.93
N ARG A 201 -13.41 35.95 -13.79
CA ARG A 201 -12.73 36.69 -14.85
C ARG A 201 -11.23 36.34 -14.81
N LEU A 202 -10.64 36.22 -15.99
CA LEU A 202 -9.19 36.08 -16.13
C LEU A 202 -8.56 37.47 -16.29
N ARG A 203 -7.58 37.79 -15.42
CA ARG A 203 -6.64 38.87 -15.60
C ARG A 203 -5.29 38.27 -15.93
N THR A 204 -4.64 38.77 -16.94
CA THR A 204 -3.34 38.28 -17.43
C THR A 204 -2.24 39.28 -17.23
N GLU A 205 -1.04 38.78 -16.88
CA GLU A 205 0.18 39.58 -16.79
C GLU A 205 1.34 38.85 -17.45
N PRO A 206 2.14 39.51 -18.29
CA PRO A 206 3.35 38.93 -18.86
C PRO A 206 4.35 38.52 -17.76
N ALA A 207 4.98 37.34 -17.90
CA ALA A 207 6.01 36.85 -17.00
C ALA A 207 7.18 36.25 -17.80
N GLY A 208 7.98 37.07 -18.41
CA GLY A 208 9.06 36.65 -19.31
C GLY A 208 8.54 35.92 -20.55
N LYS A 209 8.89 34.61 -20.69
CA LYS A 209 8.39 33.75 -21.79
C LYS A 209 7.04 33.07 -21.48
N ALA A 210 6.48 33.33 -20.29
CA ALA A 210 5.21 32.78 -19.84
C ALA A 210 4.18 33.89 -19.60
N THR A 211 2.96 33.53 -19.27
CA THR A 211 1.88 34.45 -18.87
C THR A 211 1.33 33.95 -17.52
N THR A 212 1.13 34.90 -16.60
CA THR A 212 0.42 34.66 -15.35
C THR A 212 -1.07 34.94 -15.55
N TYR A 213 -1.89 33.94 -15.24
CA TYR A 213 -3.35 33.96 -15.30
C TYR A 213 -3.92 34.07 -13.90
N PHE A 214 -4.57 35.18 -13.56
CA PHE A 214 -5.23 35.39 -12.27
C PHE A 214 -6.74 35.11 -12.40
N LEU A 215 -7.26 34.22 -11.57
CA LEU A 215 -8.68 33.87 -11.51
C LEU A 215 -9.37 34.77 -10.47
N VAL A 216 -9.96 35.86 -10.95
CA VAL A 216 -10.52 36.93 -10.10
C VAL A 216 -12.03 36.95 -10.15
N SER A 217 -12.68 37.26 -9.02
CA SER A 217 -14.13 37.50 -8.96
C SER A 217 -14.40 39.01 -9.02
N ASP A 218 -15.34 39.45 -9.83
CA ASP A 218 -15.74 40.83 -9.94
C ASP A 218 -16.28 41.41 -8.62
N ARG A 219 -16.81 40.56 -7.76
CA ARG A 219 -17.32 40.90 -6.42
C ARG A 219 -16.24 40.78 -5.32
N GLY A 220 -14.95 40.73 -5.69
CA GLY A 220 -13.82 40.65 -4.78
C GLY A 220 -13.49 39.26 -4.28
N ARG A 221 -12.38 39.14 -3.54
CA ARG A 221 -11.84 37.83 -3.09
C ARG A 221 -12.79 37.00 -2.20
N ARG A 222 -13.59 37.66 -1.35
CA ARG A 222 -14.52 36.97 -0.43
C ARG A 222 -15.63 36.22 -1.18
N SER A 223 -15.98 36.66 -2.39
CA SER A 223 -16.99 36.05 -3.25
C SER A 223 -16.42 34.96 -4.18
N ASN A 224 -15.10 34.87 -4.32
CA ASN A 224 -14.45 33.89 -5.19
C ASN A 224 -14.70 32.47 -4.70
N ARG A 225 -15.50 31.74 -5.48
CA ARG A 225 -15.94 30.36 -5.14
C ARG A 225 -14.79 29.36 -5.15
N LEU A 226 -13.78 29.52 -6.04
CA LEU A 226 -12.59 28.68 -6.10
C LEU A 226 -11.72 28.86 -4.84
N ILE A 227 -11.56 30.11 -4.35
CA ILE A 227 -10.87 30.36 -3.09
C ILE A 227 -11.61 29.69 -1.92
N LYS A 228 -12.94 29.71 -1.91
CA LYS A 228 -13.72 29.02 -0.86
C LYS A 228 -13.50 27.52 -0.92
N ALA A 229 -13.47 26.90 -2.10
CA ALA A 229 -13.15 25.48 -2.30
C ALA A 229 -11.74 25.15 -1.81
N LEU A 230 -10.74 25.93 -2.17
CA LEU A 230 -9.35 25.75 -1.72
C LEU A 230 -9.21 25.89 -0.19
N ARG A 231 -10.01 26.77 0.45
CA ARG A 231 -10.06 26.88 1.91
C ARG A 231 -10.63 25.61 2.57
N ARG A 232 -11.73 25.04 2.02
CA ARG A 232 -12.28 23.76 2.51
C ARG A 232 -11.27 22.63 2.40
N LEU A 233 -10.48 22.64 1.33
CA LEU A 233 -9.39 21.69 1.12
C LEU A 233 -8.13 21.99 1.93
N ARG A 234 -8.11 23.08 2.72
CA ARG A 234 -6.97 23.56 3.55
C ARG A 234 -5.71 23.87 2.73
N LEU A 235 -5.88 24.25 1.47
CA LEU A 235 -4.78 24.59 0.56
C LEU A 235 -4.53 26.10 0.48
N TYR A 236 -5.60 26.93 0.57
CA TYR A 236 -5.50 28.38 0.41
C TYR A 236 -4.61 29.02 1.47
N GLY A 237 -3.71 29.90 1.07
CA GLY A 237 -2.71 30.54 1.92
C GLY A 237 -1.39 29.78 2.00
N GLY A 238 -1.36 28.52 1.55
CA GLY A 238 -0.17 27.68 1.56
C GLY A 238 0.89 28.11 0.54
N ARG A 239 2.15 28.12 0.96
CA ARG A 239 3.31 28.34 0.10
C ARG A 239 3.76 27.04 -0.58
N ALA A 240 4.76 27.10 -1.44
CA ALA A 240 5.28 25.93 -2.15
C ALA A 240 5.69 24.76 -1.24
N GLY A 241 6.17 25.03 -0.02
CA GLY A 241 6.52 24.00 0.97
C GLY A 241 5.33 23.37 1.70
N ASP A 242 4.15 24.00 1.65
CA ASP A 242 2.96 23.61 2.39
C ASP A 242 1.94 22.84 1.53
N LYS A 243 2.18 22.76 0.23
CA LYS A 243 1.27 22.08 -0.73
C LYS A 243 1.20 20.59 -0.48
N PHE A 244 0.02 20.00 -0.69
CA PHE A 244 -0.26 18.58 -0.58
C PHE A 244 -1.48 18.19 -1.43
N VAL A 245 -1.66 16.91 -1.73
CA VAL A 245 -2.89 16.42 -2.35
C VAL A 245 -3.91 16.13 -1.25
N PRO A 246 -5.10 16.79 -1.26
CA PRO A 246 -6.14 16.50 -0.26
C PRO A 246 -6.59 15.06 -0.30
N ASP A 247 -6.94 14.50 0.86
CA ASP A 247 -7.31 13.08 1.01
C ASP A 247 -8.44 12.65 0.08
N ALA A 248 -9.47 13.47 -0.10
CA ALA A 248 -10.56 13.20 -1.03
C ALA A 248 -10.10 12.99 -2.48
N TYR A 249 -9.00 13.62 -2.87
CA TYR A 249 -8.39 13.51 -4.20
C TYR A 249 -7.33 12.40 -4.26
N LYS A 250 -6.64 12.16 -3.15
CA LYS A 250 -5.59 11.14 -3.08
C LYS A 250 -6.16 9.73 -3.06
N TYR A 251 -7.30 9.53 -2.38
CA TYR A 251 -7.91 8.21 -2.20
C TYR A 251 -9.14 7.96 -3.09
N THR A 252 -9.31 8.76 -4.13
CA THR A 252 -10.39 8.62 -5.12
C THR A 252 -10.14 7.45 -6.10
N ASP A 253 -11.00 7.29 -7.11
CA ASP A 253 -10.81 6.33 -8.19
C ASP A 253 -9.55 6.59 -9.01
N LEU A 254 -9.10 5.58 -9.76
CA LEU A 254 -7.86 5.62 -10.53
C LEU A 254 -7.85 6.75 -11.57
N ALA A 255 -8.98 6.98 -12.25
CA ALA A 255 -9.06 8.00 -13.31
C ALA A 255 -8.78 9.40 -12.73
N ASN A 256 -9.44 9.76 -11.63
CA ASN A 256 -9.22 11.03 -10.97
C ASN A 256 -7.79 11.17 -10.41
N ARG A 257 -7.21 10.10 -9.86
CA ARG A 257 -5.81 10.12 -9.41
C ARG A 257 -4.81 10.35 -10.55
N LEU A 258 -5.07 9.76 -11.70
CA LEU A 258 -4.24 9.96 -12.91
C LEU A 258 -4.39 11.39 -13.45
N GLU A 259 -5.58 11.99 -13.41
CA GLU A 259 -5.80 13.39 -13.83
C GLU A 259 -5.04 14.38 -12.92
N ILE A 260 -5.05 14.16 -11.58
CA ILE A 260 -4.26 15.00 -10.66
C ILE A 260 -2.77 14.86 -10.98
N LEU A 261 -2.31 13.64 -11.18
CA LEU A 261 -0.91 13.34 -11.50
C LEU A 261 -0.52 14.01 -12.84
N ALA A 262 -1.41 13.96 -13.84
CA ALA A 262 -1.18 14.63 -15.12
C ALA A 262 -1.02 16.15 -14.96
N GLY A 263 -1.89 16.81 -14.19
CA GLY A 263 -1.77 18.25 -13.93
C GLY A 263 -0.47 18.63 -13.22
N LEU A 264 -0.03 17.81 -12.25
CA LEU A 264 1.26 17.98 -11.56
C LEU A 264 2.45 17.77 -12.51
N LEU A 265 2.40 16.78 -13.40
CA LEU A 265 3.48 16.48 -14.34
C LEU A 265 3.52 17.48 -15.50
N ASP A 266 2.37 17.94 -15.95
CA ASP A 266 2.28 18.97 -17.00
C ASP A 266 2.83 20.34 -16.54
N THR A 267 2.88 20.58 -15.24
CA THR A 267 3.54 21.75 -14.65
C THR A 267 5.01 21.48 -14.34
N ASP A 268 5.30 20.79 -13.24
CA ASP A 268 6.65 20.61 -12.67
C ASP A 268 7.34 19.30 -13.09
N GLY A 269 6.69 18.44 -13.88
CA GLY A 269 7.27 17.19 -14.34
C GLY A 269 8.25 17.37 -15.50
N TYR A 270 9.29 16.56 -15.52
CA TYR A 270 10.21 16.42 -16.64
C TYR A 270 10.07 15.03 -17.25
N CYS A 271 9.55 14.96 -18.48
CA CYS A 271 9.39 13.69 -19.21
C CYS A 271 10.72 13.22 -19.78
N THR A 272 11.09 11.99 -19.50
CA THR A 272 12.27 11.30 -20.07
C THR A 272 11.81 10.08 -20.83
N TYR A 273 12.67 9.52 -21.66
CA TYR A 273 12.37 8.23 -22.32
C TYR A 273 12.17 7.05 -21.35
N LYS A 274 12.51 7.23 -20.05
CA LYS A 274 12.36 6.20 -19.00
C LYS A 274 11.16 6.42 -18.09
N GLY A 275 10.49 7.55 -18.16
CA GLY A 275 9.40 7.97 -17.28
C GLY A 275 9.47 9.44 -16.94
N TYR A 276 9.12 9.82 -15.72
CA TYR A 276 9.16 11.21 -15.28
C TYR A 276 10.10 11.41 -14.10
N ASP A 277 10.71 12.60 -14.06
CA ASP A 277 11.25 13.20 -12.86
C ASP A 277 10.36 14.35 -12.41
N TYR A 278 9.95 14.37 -11.16
CA TYR A 278 9.18 15.44 -10.54
C TYR A 278 9.93 15.97 -9.32
N ILE A 279 9.88 17.27 -9.07
CA ILE A 279 10.60 17.87 -7.93
C ILE A 279 9.67 18.79 -7.17
N SER A 280 9.58 18.58 -5.85
CA SER A 280 8.78 19.41 -4.95
C SER A 280 9.61 19.98 -3.80
N LYS A 281 9.27 21.20 -3.37
CA LYS A 281 9.74 21.76 -2.11
C LYS A 281 9.01 21.16 -0.91
N SER A 282 7.75 20.77 -1.09
CA SER A 282 6.95 20.11 -0.07
C SER A 282 7.30 18.62 0.00
N ARG A 283 7.73 18.16 1.17
CA ARG A 283 7.91 16.73 1.44
C ARG A 283 6.57 15.99 1.34
N ARG A 284 5.52 16.58 1.88
CA ARG A 284 4.18 15.99 1.86
C ARG A 284 3.67 15.82 0.43
N LEU A 285 3.81 16.84 -0.42
CA LEU A 285 3.42 16.72 -1.83
C LEU A 285 4.25 15.67 -2.57
N ALA A 286 5.55 15.56 -2.26
CA ALA A 286 6.41 14.54 -2.85
C ALA A 286 5.97 13.12 -2.47
N ASP A 287 5.63 12.89 -1.20
CA ASP A 287 5.11 11.62 -0.72
C ASP A 287 3.71 11.32 -1.33
N ASP A 288 2.85 12.33 -1.49
CA ASP A 288 1.54 12.20 -2.15
C ASP A 288 1.68 11.83 -3.63
N VAL A 289 2.60 12.46 -4.37
CA VAL A 289 2.90 12.09 -5.78
C VAL A 289 3.41 10.66 -5.87
N ALA A 290 4.29 10.24 -4.96
CA ALA A 290 4.75 8.86 -4.91
C ALA A 290 3.61 7.86 -4.62
N PHE A 291 2.69 8.24 -3.73
CA PHE A 291 1.49 7.45 -3.44
C PHE A 291 0.59 7.32 -4.68
N LEU A 292 0.29 8.44 -5.36
CA LEU A 292 -0.52 8.43 -6.59
C LEU A 292 0.08 7.50 -7.65
N CYS A 293 1.40 7.59 -7.87
CA CYS A 293 2.11 6.72 -8.81
C CYS A 293 2.04 5.25 -8.40
N ARG A 294 2.38 4.93 -7.15
CA ARG A 294 2.40 3.55 -6.64
C ARG A 294 1.00 2.93 -6.69
N SER A 295 -0.02 3.68 -6.31
CA SER A 295 -1.42 3.24 -6.37
C SER A 295 -1.96 3.05 -7.79
N ALA A 296 -1.29 3.61 -8.80
CA ALA A 296 -1.57 3.42 -10.22
C ALA A 296 -0.70 2.32 -10.87
N GLY A 297 -0.01 1.49 -10.08
CA GLY A 297 0.85 0.43 -10.59
C GLY A 297 2.17 0.92 -11.18
N LEU A 298 2.54 2.16 -10.95
CA LEU A 298 3.84 2.72 -11.34
C LEU A 298 4.84 2.59 -10.19
N ARG A 299 6.12 2.68 -10.50
CA ARG A 299 7.16 2.80 -9.49
C ARG A 299 7.50 4.28 -9.29
N ALA A 300 7.53 4.69 -8.03
CA ALA A 300 8.00 6.00 -7.62
C ALA A 300 8.98 5.88 -6.46
N SER A 301 10.10 6.60 -6.53
CA SER A 301 11.07 6.72 -5.44
C SER A 301 11.32 8.17 -5.11
N VAL A 302 11.28 8.51 -3.83
CA VAL A 302 11.49 9.87 -3.31
C VAL A 302 12.89 9.96 -2.72
N LYS A 303 13.67 10.95 -3.17
CA LYS A 303 15.00 11.23 -2.62
C LYS A 303 15.16 12.72 -2.33
N PRO A 304 15.72 13.09 -1.18
CA PRO A 304 16.09 14.49 -0.94
C PRO A 304 17.17 14.91 -1.93
N CYS A 305 17.09 16.17 -2.37
CA CYS A 305 18.11 16.79 -3.20
C CYS A 305 18.25 18.26 -2.81
N ILE A 306 19.45 18.81 -2.96
CA ILE A 306 19.70 20.23 -2.75
C ILE A 306 19.51 20.93 -4.10
N LYS A 307 18.65 21.95 -4.14
CA LYS A 307 18.50 22.85 -5.26
C LYS A 307 18.65 24.29 -4.80
N GLY A 308 19.12 25.13 -5.67
CA GLY A 308 19.27 26.54 -5.39
C GLY A 308 19.15 27.39 -6.64
N TYR A 309 18.79 28.66 -6.44
CA TYR A 309 18.87 29.72 -7.43
C TYR A 309 19.72 30.82 -6.83
N ARG A 310 20.77 31.23 -7.55
CA ARG A 310 21.83 32.10 -7.02
C ARG A 310 22.41 31.53 -5.72
N ASP A 311 22.58 32.31 -4.67
CA ASP A 311 23.19 31.92 -3.40
C ASP A 311 22.25 31.22 -2.40
N VAL A 312 20.95 31.12 -2.74
CA VAL A 312 19.94 30.52 -1.87
C VAL A 312 19.76 29.05 -2.22
N LYS A 313 20.29 28.14 -1.36
CA LYS A 313 20.11 26.68 -1.47
C LYS A 313 19.00 26.22 -0.53
N GLY A 314 18.26 25.20 -0.93
CA GLY A 314 17.20 24.58 -0.13
C GLY A 314 17.07 23.09 -0.38
N VAL A 315 16.46 22.40 0.60
CA VAL A 315 16.12 20.98 0.45
C VAL A 315 14.84 20.85 -0.37
N TYR A 316 14.91 20.03 -1.39
CA TYR A 316 13.81 19.63 -2.26
C TYR A 316 13.75 18.09 -2.29
N TYR A 317 12.65 17.58 -2.80
CA TYR A 317 12.42 16.14 -2.94
C TYR A 317 12.23 15.80 -4.40
N ARG A 318 13.12 14.95 -4.93
CA ARG A 318 13.03 14.42 -6.29
C ARG A 318 12.27 13.11 -6.27
N ILE A 319 11.27 12.99 -7.11
CA ILE A 319 10.48 11.80 -7.34
C ILE A 319 10.81 11.28 -8.74
N SER A 320 11.44 10.10 -8.82
CA SER A 320 11.69 9.42 -10.08
C SER A 320 10.60 8.38 -10.32
N ILE A 321 9.82 8.57 -11.39
CA ILE A 321 8.65 7.78 -11.76
C ILE A 321 8.99 6.91 -12.96
N SER A 322 8.63 5.63 -12.92
CA SER A 322 8.86 4.70 -14.02
C SER A 322 7.81 3.58 -14.05
N GLY A 323 7.63 3.00 -15.22
CA GLY A 323 6.59 2.05 -15.52
C GLY A 323 6.02 2.36 -16.90
N ASP A 324 4.82 1.91 -17.17
CA ASP A 324 4.06 2.37 -18.34
C ASP A 324 3.43 3.74 -18.03
N CYS A 325 4.22 4.78 -18.17
CA CYS A 325 3.79 6.15 -17.88
C CYS A 325 2.81 6.71 -18.93
N SER A 326 2.55 6.00 -20.03
CA SER A 326 1.56 6.40 -21.04
C SER A 326 0.12 6.37 -20.53
N ILE A 327 -0.12 5.73 -19.38
CA ILE A 327 -1.43 5.74 -18.72
C ILE A 327 -1.78 7.10 -18.11
N ILE A 328 -0.79 7.99 -17.92
CA ILE A 328 -1.00 9.31 -17.34
C ILE A 328 -1.48 10.27 -18.43
N PRO A 329 -2.68 10.86 -18.33
CA PRO A 329 -3.28 11.65 -19.38
C PRO A 329 -2.72 13.09 -19.43
N CYS A 330 -1.39 13.22 -19.58
CA CYS A 330 -0.75 14.50 -19.77
C CYS A 330 -1.27 15.21 -21.02
N ARG A 331 -1.49 16.51 -20.95
CA ARG A 331 -2.07 17.33 -22.03
C ARG A 331 -1.01 18.12 -22.79
N VAL A 332 0.08 18.48 -22.11
CA VAL A 332 1.21 19.19 -22.73
C VAL A 332 1.97 18.23 -23.62
N LYS A 333 1.93 18.45 -24.94
CA LYS A 333 2.44 17.53 -25.98
C LYS A 333 3.86 17.04 -25.71
N ARG A 334 4.79 17.93 -25.32
CA ARG A 334 6.20 17.58 -25.01
C ARG A 334 6.37 16.76 -23.74
N LYS A 335 5.30 16.59 -22.94
CA LYS A 335 5.31 15.86 -21.67
C LYS A 335 4.48 14.56 -21.73
N ILE A 336 3.88 14.25 -22.86
CA ILE A 336 3.19 12.97 -23.07
C ILE A 336 4.25 11.86 -23.17
N ALA A 337 4.14 10.86 -22.31
CA ALA A 337 5.03 9.70 -22.35
C ALA A 337 4.57 8.69 -23.40
N ASP A 338 5.50 8.20 -24.19
CA ASP A 338 5.24 7.10 -25.14
C ASP A 338 4.96 5.78 -24.41
N LYS A 339 4.13 4.94 -25.02
CA LYS A 339 3.89 3.59 -24.55
C LYS A 339 5.19 2.78 -24.62
N ARG A 340 5.61 2.28 -23.47
CA ARG A 340 6.87 1.57 -23.34
C ARG A 340 6.67 0.06 -23.20
N GLN A 341 7.33 -0.72 -24.05
CA GLN A 341 7.47 -2.15 -23.81
C GLN A 341 8.42 -2.41 -22.63
N GLN A 342 7.86 -2.84 -21.51
CA GLN A 342 8.61 -3.13 -20.29
C GLN A 342 9.26 -4.52 -20.41
N LYS A 343 10.60 -4.58 -20.57
CA LYS A 343 11.34 -5.86 -20.50
C LYS A 343 11.25 -6.53 -19.12
N LYS A 344 11.13 -5.74 -18.03
CA LYS A 344 10.99 -6.20 -16.67
C LYS A 344 9.88 -5.42 -15.99
N SER A 345 8.96 -6.10 -15.31
CA SER A 345 7.90 -5.45 -14.54
C SER A 345 8.49 -4.55 -13.45
N VAL A 346 7.98 -3.32 -13.35
CA VAL A 346 8.36 -2.36 -12.30
C VAL A 346 7.81 -2.72 -10.92
N LEU A 347 6.81 -3.61 -10.89
CA LEU A 347 6.18 -4.11 -9.66
C LEU A 347 7.05 -5.16 -8.96
N ARG A 348 8.07 -5.71 -9.64
CA ARG A 348 8.93 -6.76 -9.11
C ARG A 348 10.29 -6.19 -8.73
N THR A 349 10.79 -6.53 -7.52
CA THR A 349 12.12 -6.10 -7.07
C THR A 349 12.86 -7.24 -6.37
N GLY A 350 14.17 -7.36 -6.67
CA GLY A 350 15.05 -8.18 -5.84
C GLY A 350 15.23 -7.55 -4.47
N PHE A 351 15.68 -8.35 -3.52
CA PHE A 351 15.93 -7.90 -2.15
C PHE A 351 16.99 -8.77 -1.51
N HIS A 352 17.51 -8.31 -0.39
CA HIS A 352 18.28 -9.10 0.57
C HIS A 352 17.67 -8.93 1.97
N ALA A 353 18.02 -9.83 2.87
CA ALA A 353 17.57 -9.81 4.25
C ALA A 353 18.81 -9.68 5.17
N GLU A 354 18.75 -8.74 6.10
CA GLU A 354 19.80 -8.44 7.07
C GLU A 354 19.26 -8.71 8.48
N PRO A 355 20.05 -9.35 9.38
CA PRO A 355 19.66 -9.46 10.78
C PRO A 355 19.44 -8.06 11.39
N ALA A 356 18.38 -7.90 12.17
CA ALA A 356 18.03 -6.64 12.82
C ALA A 356 17.94 -6.75 14.36
N GLY A 357 18.50 -7.84 14.93
CA GLY A 357 18.48 -8.11 16.37
C GLY A 357 17.14 -8.68 16.83
N CYS A 358 16.88 -8.64 18.15
CA CYS A 358 15.61 -9.00 18.75
C CYS A 358 14.79 -7.74 19.01
N GLY A 359 13.48 -7.82 18.85
CA GLY A 359 12.59 -6.68 19.08
C GLY A 359 11.12 -7.09 19.15
N GLU A 360 10.31 -6.13 19.55
CA GLU A 360 8.85 -6.29 19.61
C GLU A 360 8.26 -6.47 18.22
N TYR A 361 7.34 -7.40 18.12
CA TYR A 361 6.59 -7.63 16.90
C TYR A 361 5.10 -7.37 17.06
N TYR A 362 4.52 -6.94 15.96
CA TYR A 362 3.12 -6.61 15.81
C TYR A 362 2.58 -7.32 14.57
N GLY A 363 1.61 -8.19 14.78
CA GLY A 363 0.96 -8.95 13.73
C GLY A 363 -0.53 -9.02 13.94
N PHE A 364 -1.24 -9.44 12.93
CA PHE A 364 -2.68 -9.56 12.96
C PHE A 364 -3.15 -10.65 12.00
N THR A 365 -4.26 -11.29 12.33
CA THR A 365 -4.96 -12.18 11.42
C THR A 365 -5.98 -11.37 10.63
N VAL A 366 -6.01 -11.52 9.32
CA VAL A 366 -7.03 -10.93 8.45
C VAL A 366 -7.86 -12.02 7.76
N ASP A 367 -9.04 -11.66 7.29
CA ASP A 367 -9.88 -12.53 6.45
C ASP A 367 -9.37 -12.61 4.99
N GLY A 368 -10.12 -13.30 4.13
CA GLY A 368 -9.82 -13.48 2.71
C GLY A 368 -8.59 -14.34 2.46
N ASP A 369 -7.77 -13.95 1.48
CA ASP A 369 -6.55 -14.66 1.09
C ASP A 369 -5.35 -14.43 2.02
N ASN A 370 -5.55 -13.68 3.12
CA ASN A 370 -4.55 -13.33 4.12
C ASN A 370 -3.40 -12.45 3.59
N ARG A 371 -3.54 -11.85 2.43
CA ARG A 371 -2.59 -10.89 1.87
C ARG A 371 -3.12 -9.47 2.02
N TYR A 372 -2.23 -8.58 2.41
CA TYR A 372 -2.52 -7.15 2.54
C TYR A 372 -1.31 -6.33 2.10
N LEU A 373 -1.43 -5.01 2.06
CA LEU A 373 -0.42 -4.13 1.52
C LEU A 373 0.31 -3.35 2.62
N LEU A 374 1.62 -3.28 2.50
CA LEU A 374 2.43 -2.28 3.19
C LEU A 374 2.18 -0.90 2.59
N SER A 375 2.59 0.16 3.29
CA SER A 375 2.38 1.55 2.88
C SER A 375 3.01 1.90 1.52
N ASP A 376 4.00 1.13 1.03
CA ASP A 376 4.62 1.28 -0.27
C ASP A 376 3.99 0.38 -1.36
N PHE A 377 2.83 -0.24 -1.06
CA PHE A 377 2.10 -1.20 -1.89
C PHE A 377 2.79 -2.55 -2.07
N THR A 378 3.80 -2.88 -1.31
CA THR A 378 4.38 -4.23 -1.27
C THR A 378 3.36 -5.21 -0.68
N ILE A 379 3.17 -6.34 -1.37
CA ILE A 379 2.27 -7.40 -0.90
C ILE A 379 2.97 -8.16 0.21
N THR A 380 2.30 -8.30 1.33
CA THR A 380 2.72 -9.08 2.49
C THR A 380 1.63 -10.05 2.92
N HIS A 381 1.96 -10.90 3.85
CA HIS A 381 1.11 -12.01 4.24
C HIS A 381 1.01 -12.11 5.77
N ASN A 382 -0.15 -12.52 6.28
CA ASN A 382 -0.30 -12.83 7.70
C ASN A 382 -0.13 -14.33 7.99
N CYS A 383 0.02 -14.67 9.27
CA CYS A 383 0.11 -16.05 9.73
C CYS A 383 -1.28 -16.66 9.96
N GLY A 384 -1.48 -17.89 9.52
CA GLY A 384 -2.75 -18.62 9.67
C GLY A 384 -2.73 -19.74 10.73
N LYS A 385 -2.01 -19.60 11.85
CA LYS A 385 -1.85 -20.67 12.88
C LYS A 385 -3.16 -21.18 13.46
N THR A 386 -4.02 -20.26 13.85
CA THR A 386 -5.29 -20.53 14.52
C THR A 386 -6.24 -21.35 13.66
N ILE A 387 -6.08 -21.31 12.34
CA ILE A 387 -6.96 -22.04 11.38
C ILE A 387 -6.72 -23.54 11.46
N VAL A 388 -5.47 -23.98 11.65
CA VAL A 388 -5.14 -25.42 11.67
C VAL A 388 -5.76 -26.12 12.87
N PHE A 389 -5.62 -25.57 14.08
CA PHE A 389 -6.23 -26.20 15.24
C PHE A 389 -7.76 -26.13 15.22
N SER A 390 -8.37 -25.07 14.69
CA SER A 390 -9.82 -24.99 14.52
C SER A 390 -10.34 -26.07 13.56
N ALA A 391 -9.62 -26.31 12.46
CA ALA A 391 -9.97 -27.39 11.52
C ALA A 391 -9.77 -28.78 12.11
N LEU A 392 -8.71 -29.00 12.92
CA LEU A 392 -8.50 -30.24 13.67
C LEU A 392 -9.61 -30.46 14.69
N THR A 393 -9.95 -29.43 15.47
CA THR A 393 -11.06 -29.47 16.44
C THR A 393 -12.37 -29.86 15.76
N GLN A 394 -12.72 -29.24 14.66
CA GLN A 394 -13.93 -29.54 13.89
C GLN A 394 -13.97 -30.99 13.43
N GLU A 395 -12.83 -31.53 12.96
CA GLU A 395 -12.77 -32.93 12.51
C GLU A 395 -12.91 -33.90 13.67
N GLN A 396 -12.28 -33.59 14.83
CA GLN A 396 -12.40 -34.48 16.00
C GLN A 396 -13.82 -34.45 16.60
N VAL A 397 -14.45 -33.26 16.67
CA VAL A 397 -15.85 -33.15 17.12
C VAL A 397 -16.81 -33.90 16.19
N LYS A 398 -16.59 -33.85 14.86
CA LYS A 398 -17.37 -34.67 13.90
C LYS A 398 -17.22 -36.17 14.10
N LYS A 399 -16.14 -36.64 14.73
CA LYS A 399 -15.88 -38.03 15.11
C LYS A 399 -16.35 -38.34 16.55
N ASP A 400 -17.15 -37.41 17.13
CA ASP A 400 -17.68 -37.51 18.50
C ASP A 400 -16.61 -37.53 19.61
N HIS A 401 -15.44 -36.94 19.30
CA HIS A 401 -14.36 -36.77 20.27
C HIS A 401 -14.48 -35.45 21.02
N ARG A 402 -14.18 -35.43 22.33
CA ARG A 402 -14.02 -34.23 23.12
C ARG A 402 -12.65 -33.61 22.85
N VAL A 403 -12.58 -32.29 22.68
CA VAL A 403 -11.34 -31.56 22.44
C VAL A 403 -11.13 -30.54 23.55
N LEU A 404 -9.97 -30.56 24.20
CA LEU A 404 -9.55 -29.59 25.20
C LEU A 404 -8.46 -28.70 24.62
N ILE A 405 -8.68 -27.37 24.64
CA ILE A 405 -7.71 -26.37 24.23
C ILE A 405 -7.22 -25.66 25.47
N MET A 406 -5.93 -25.73 25.75
CA MET A 406 -5.29 -25.07 26.89
C MET A 406 -4.35 -23.97 26.43
N ALA A 407 -4.38 -22.81 27.11
CA ALA A 407 -3.42 -21.72 26.92
C ALA A 407 -3.07 -21.06 28.27
N HIS A 408 -1.87 -20.50 28.35
CA HIS A 408 -1.35 -19.89 29.57
C HIS A 408 -1.88 -18.46 29.83
N ARG A 409 -2.59 -17.86 28.87
CA ARG A 409 -3.21 -16.53 29.01
C ARG A 409 -4.68 -16.60 28.61
N GLY A 410 -5.54 -15.97 29.41
CA GLY A 410 -7.00 -15.93 29.16
C GLY A 410 -7.37 -15.31 27.81
N GLU A 411 -6.65 -14.27 27.38
CA GLU A 411 -6.82 -13.64 26.08
C GLU A 411 -6.65 -14.63 24.90
N LEU A 412 -5.68 -15.57 25.03
CA LEU A 412 -5.46 -16.60 24.01
C LEU A 412 -6.60 -17.62 23.95
N LEU A 413 -7.20 -17.91 25.11
CA LEU A 413 -8.37 -18.80 25.17
C LEU A 413 -9.59 -18.16 24.54
N SER A 414 -9.86 -16.88 24.87
CA SER A 414 -10.96 -16.12 24.25
C SER A 414 -10.79 -16.06 22.72
N GLN A 415 -9.59 -15.68 22.25
CA GLN A 415 -9.27 -15.66 20.82
C GLN A 415 -9.43 -17.03 20.15
N ALA A 416 -9.07 -18.13 20.83
CA ALA A 416 -9.21 -19.48 20.32
C ALA A 416 -10.69 -19.86 20.16
N ALA A 417 -11.52 -19.55 21.17
CA ALA A 417 -12.95 -19.83 21.17
C ALA A 417 -13.69 -19.00 20.10
N ASP A 418 -13.44 -17.70 20.03
CA ASP A 418 -14.03 -16.82 19.00
C ASP A 418 -13.68 -17.30 17.58
N LYS A 419 -12.42 -17.70 17.38
CA LYS A 419 -11.97 -18.21 16.08
C LYS A 419 -12.58 -19.56 15.75
N LEU A 420 -12.68 -20.44 16.73
CA LEU A 420 -13.34 -21.76 16.56
C LEU A 420 -14.81 -21.52 16.14
N LYS A 421 -15.55 -20.69 16.86
CA LYS A 421 -16.93 -20.36 16.56
C LYS A 421 -17.07 -19.75 15.15
N MET A 422 -16.25 -18.77 14.82
CA MET A 422 -16.28 -18.08 13.53
C MET A 422 -15.98 -19.04 12.36
N LEU A 423 -15.01 -19.96 12.51
CA LEU A 423 -14.54 -20.83 11.44
C LEU A 423 -15.35 -22.11 11.29
N THR A 424 -15.90 -22.62 12.38
CA THR A 424 -16.50 -23.96 12.42
C THR A 424 -17.95 -23.96 12.88
N GLY A 425 -18.44 -22.86 13.47
CA GLY A 425 -19.74 -22.77 14.11
C GLY A 425 -19.80 -23.44 15.50
N LEU A 426 -18.70 -24.04 15.98
CA LEU A 426 -18.66 -24.72 17.28
C LEU A 426 -18.47 -23.70 18.40
N ASP A 427 -19.29 -23.80 19.45
CA ASP A 427 -19.11 -23.09 20.70
C ASP A 427 -18.18 -23.87 21.63
N ALA A 428 -17.27 -23.16 22.30
CA ALA A 428 -16.39 -23.74 23.30
C ALA A 428 -16.83 -23.32 24.71
N ALA A 429 -16.91 -24.28 25.61
CA ALA A 429 -17.05 -24.01 27.04
C ALA A 429 -15.73 -23.45 27.59
N PHE A 430 -15.81 -22.53 28.56
CA PHE A 430 -14.67 -21.79 29.09
C PHE A 430 -14.43 -22.15 30.56
N GLU A 431 -13.20 -22.51 30.89
CA GLU A 431 -12.77 -22.62 32.29
C GLU A 431 -11.55 -21.73 32.51
N GLN A 432 -11.67 -20.73 33.39
CA GLN A 432 -10.59 -19.80 33.73
C GLN A 432 -10.72 -19.35 35.18
N GLY A 433 -9.75 -19.71 36.01
CA GLY A 433 -9.76 -19.33 37.41
C GLY A 433 -10.98 -19.88 38.16
N GLU A 434 -11.81 -18.98 38.72
CA GLU A 434 -13.04 -19.33 39.43
C GLU A 434 -14.26 -19.58 38.53
N ASN A 435 -14.17 -19.22 37.24
CA ASN A 435 -15.24 -19.47 36.27
C ASN A 435 -15.19 -20.91 35.80
N ARG A 436 -16.15 -21.73 36.24
CA ARG A 436 -16.35 -23.09 35.80
C ARG A 436 -17.48 -23.15 34.79
N SER A 437 -17.26 -23.82 33.66
CA SER A 437 -18.34 -24.19 32.77
C SER A 437 -19.09 -25.38 33.40
N LEU A 438 -20.35 -25.18 33.72
CA LEU A 438 -21.28 -26.28 33.98
C LEU A 438 -21.49 -27.00 32.64
N GLY A 439 -20.84 -28.15 32.48
CA GLY A 439 -20.84 -28.99 31.29
C GLY A 439 -22.15 -29.67 30.99
#